data_5cc9bb2e5bf554f6d3906ed612c1581c
#
_entry.id   5cc9bb2e5bf554f6d3906ed612c1581c
#
_cell.length_a   1.000
_cell.length_b   1.000
_cell.length_c   1.000
_cell.angle_alpha   90.00
_cell.angle_beta   90.00
_cell.angle_gamma   90.00
#
_symmetry.space_group_name_H-M   'P 1'
#
loop_
_entity.id
_entity.type
_entity.pdbx_description
1 polymer ?
#
loop_
_entity_poly.entity_id
_entity_poly.type
_entity_poly.pdbx_seq_one_letter_code
_entity_poly.pdbx_strand_id
1 'polypeptide(L)'
;MHELSLSSAIVNTVVKHAQERAVGVVNLRVGALRQVVPDTLDFYFGFVAKGTVCEGARLEQELVPARVTCTSCEREWELDLPIFRCAGCGEAGKVEVASGNEFEVESIELEEACTAQR
;
A
#
# COMPACT_ATOMS: atom_id res chain seq x y z
N MET A 1 -9.30 -12.11 -2.87
CA MET A 1 -8.22 -12.88 -2.71
C MET A 1 -7.02 -12.14 -2.56
N HIS A 2 -6.78 -11.29 -3.47
CA HIS A 2 -5.60 -10.50 -3.48
C HIS A 2 -5.44 -9.68 -2.21
N GLU A 3 -6.52 -9.12 -1.63
CA GLU A 3 -6.39 -8.34 -0.38
C GLU A 3 -6.03 -9.23 0.80
N LEU A 4 -6.46 -10.48 0.81
CA LEU A 4 -6.08 -11.38 1.89
C LEU A 4 -4.58 -11.67 1.84
N SER A 5 -4.05 -11.95 0.66
CA SER A 5 -2.62 -12.20 0.50
C SER A 5 -1.80 -10.97 0.88
N LEU A 6 -2.26 -9.79 0.47
CA LEU A 6 -1.57 -8.55 0.80
C LEU A 6 -1.60 -8.30 2.30
N SER A 7 -2.73 -8.57 2.95
CA SER A 7 -2.85 -8.39 4.39
C SER A 7 -1.89 -9.29 5.13
N SER A 8 -1.76 -10.55 4.70
CA SER A 8 -0.82 -11.48 5.31
C SER A 8 0.62 -11.00 5.15
N ALA A 9 0.94 -10.48 3.97
CA ALA A 9 2.29 -9.96 3.72
C ALA A 9 2.60 -8.76 4.62
N ILE A 10 1.61 -7.88 4.82
CA ILE A 10 1.77 -6.73 5.69
C ILE A 10 2.06 -7.20 7.12
N VAL A 11 1.25 -8.12 7.64
CA VAL A 11 1.42 -8.60 9.00
C VAL A 11 2.77 -9.26 9.17
N ASN A 12 3.19 -10.10 8.21
CA ASN A 12 4.48 -10.76 8.29
C ASN A 12 5.63 -9.76 8.32
N THR A 13 5.55 -8.72 7.50
CA THR A 13 6.59 -7.69 7.47
C THR A 13 6.64 -6.93 8.79
N VAL A 14 5.47 -6.54 9.30
CA VAL A 14 5.40 -5.76 10.51
C VAL A 14 5.89 -6.56 11.71
N VAL A 15 5.52 -7.84 11.78
CA VAL A 15 5.93 -8.69 12.89
C VAL A 15 7.47 -8.77 12.95
N LYS A 16 8.12 -8.86 11.78
CA LYS A 16 9.57 -8.93 11.77
C LYS A 16 10.21 -7.66 12.30
N HIS A 17 9.61 -6.51 12.02
CA HIS A 17 10.21 -5.24 12.41
C HIS A 17 9.78 -4.77 13.80
N ALA A 18 8.67 -5.27 14.33
CA ALA A 18 8.17 -4.83 15.62
C ALA A 18 8.92 -5.45 16.79
N GLN A 19 9.59 -6.57 16.57
CA GLN A 19 10.40 -7.22 17.62
C GLN A 19 9.57 -7.50 18.86
N GLU A 20 8.39 -8.08 18.64
CA GLU A 20 7.49 -8.50 19.72
C GLU A 20 6.82 -7.34 20.47
N ARG A 21 6.93 -6.15 19.98
CA ARG A 21 6.27 -5.00 20.61
C ARG A 21 4.94 -4.76 19.95
N ALA A 22 3.94 -4.38 20.73
CA ALA A 22 2.59 -4.14 20.21
C ALA A 22 2.59 -2.97 19.24
N VAL A 23 1.89 -3.14 18.13
CA VAL A 23 1.82 -2.15 17.08
C VAL A 23 0.47 -1.44 17.15
N GLY A 24 0.48 -0.12 17.13
CA GLY A 24 -0.74 0.66 17.16
C GLY A 24 -1.21 1.10 15.79
N VAL A 25 -0.27 1.45 14.90
CA VAL A 25 -0.61 1.92 13.56
C VAL A 25 0.39 1.38 12.56
N VAL A 26 -0.11 0.94 11.41
CA VAL A 26 0.73 0.54 10.28
C VAL A 26 0.46 1.55 9.15
N ASN A 27 1.49 2.28 8.77
CA ASN A 27 1.37 3.26 7.69
C ASN A 27 1.79 2.61 6.38
N LEU A 28 0.85 2.57 5.43
CA LEU A 28 1.02 1.83 4.20
C LEU A 28 0.91 2.76 3.01
N ARG A 29 1.71 2.55 2.00
CA ARG A 29 1.59 3.27 0.73
C ARG A 29 1.08 2.29 -0.31
N VAL A 30 -0.05 2.64 -0.93
CA VAL A 30 -0.70 1.77 -1.90
C VAL A 30 -0.84 2.51 -3.22
N GLY A 31 -0.26 1.99 -4.27
CA GLY A 31 -0.35 2.62 -5.58
C GLY A 31 -1.70 2.39 -6.22
N ALA A 32 -2.19 3.38 -6.94
CA ALA A 32 -3.49 3.31 -7.58
C ALA A 32 -3.57 2.15 -8.58
N LEU A 33 -2.44 1.77 -9.18
CA LEU A 33 -2.44 0.68 -10.15
C LEU A 33 -2.59 -0.69 -9.50
N ARG A 34 -2.46 -0.79 -8.19
CA ARG A 34 -2.66 -2.05 -7.49
C ARG A 34 -4.13 -2.40 -7.41
N GLN A 35 -5.01 -1.40 -7.56
CA GLN A 35 -6.45 -1.60 -7.55
C GLN A 35 -6.93 -2.30 -6.29
N VAL A 36 -6.33 -1.96 -5.16
CA VAL A 36 -6.72 -2.52 -3.88
C VAL A 36 -7.94 -1.78 -3.38
N VAL A 37 -8.93 -2.49 -2.86
CA VAL A 37 -10.10 -1.87 -2.26
C VAL A 37 -9.75 -1.59 -0.80
N PRO A 38 -9.65 -0.33 -0.37
CA PRO A 38 -9.16 -0.01 0.97
C PRO A 38 -9.96 -0.64 2.11
N ASP A 39 -11.28 -0.64 2.00
CA ASP A 39 -12.11 -1.20 3.06
C ASP A 39 -11.94 -2.71 3.17
N THR A 40 -11.77 -3.39 2.04
CA THR A 40 -11.55 -4.81 2.02
C THR A 40 -10.19 -5.16 2.60
N LEU A 41 -9.17 -4.37 2.25
CA LEU A 41 -7.85 -4.61 2.79
C LEU A 41 -7.86 -4.43 4.30
N ASP A 42 -8.53 -3.39 4.79
CA ASP A 42 -8.61 -3.11 6.20
C ASP A 42 -9.32 -4.26 6.95
N PHE A 43 -10.38 -4.78 6.34
CA PHE A 43 -11.11 -5.89 6.94
C PHE A 43 -10.22 -7.14 7.06
N TYR A 44 -9.54 -7.51 5.99
CA TYR A 44 -8.68 -8.69 6.05
C TYR A 44 -7.47 -8.48 6.94
N PHE A 45 -6.94 -7.26 6.99
CA PHE A 45 -5.85 -6.96 7.89
C PHE A 45 -6.26 -7.23 9.34
N GLY A 46 -7.45 -6.77 9.72
CA GLY A 46 -7.95 -7.01 11.07
C GLY A 46 -8.08 -8.49 11.38
N PHE A 47 -8.45 -9.27 10.36
CA PHE A 47 -8.63 -10.70 10.53
C PHE A 47 -7.28 -11.43 10.69
N VAL A 48 -6.31 -11.16 9.80
CA VAL A 48 -5.04 -11.85 9.87
C VAL A 48 -4.15 -11.35 11.00
N ALA A 49 -4.43 -10.18 11.53
CA ALA A 49 -3.64 -9.62 12.62
C ALA A 49 -3.94 -10.25 13.97
N LYS A 50 -5.06 -10.96 14.07
CA LYS A 50 -5.44 -11.56 15.35
C LYS A 50 -4.38 -12.52 15.84
N GLY A 51 -4.04 -12.43 17.09
CA GLY A 51 -3.04 -13.28 17.69
C GLY A 51 -1.60 -12.84 17.40
N THR A 52 -1.42 -11.70 16.77
CA THR A 52 -0.08 -11.18 16.48
C THR A 52 0.09 -9.84 17.16
N VAL A 53 1.30 -9.26 17.08
CA VAL A 53 1.55 -7.93 17.64
C VAL A 53 0.76 -6.85 16.91
N CYS A 54 0.15 -7.18 15.76
CA CYS A 54 -0.66 -6.22 15.02
C CYS A 54 -2.12 -6.24 15.42
N GLU A 55 -2.51 -7.09 16.36
CA GLU A 55 -3.91 -7.19 16.73
C GLU A 55 -4.40 -5.86 17.29
N GLY A 56 -5.47 -5.33 16.73
CA GLY A 56 -6.01 -4.05 17.14
C GLY A 56 -5.32 -2.85 16.49
N ALA A 57 -4.28 -3.07 15.71
CA ALA A 57 -3.59 -1.97 15.05
C ALA A 57 -4.46 -1.36 13.97
N ARG A 58 -4.29 -0.06 13.73
CA ARG A 58 -5.00 0.64 12.69
C ARG A 58 -4.15 0.67 11.44
N LEU A 59 -4.77 0.45 10.28
CA LEU A 59 -4.07 0.49 9.02
C LEU A 59 -4.35 1.84 8.36
N GLU A 60 -3.31 2.66 8.20
CA GLU A 60 -3.43 3.94 7.55
C GLU A 60 -2.92 3.79 6.12
N GLN A 61 -3.79 3.96 5.16
CA GLN A 61 -3.44 3.73 3.75
C GLN A 61 -3.32 5.05 3.02
N GLU A 62 -2.13 5.29 2.47
CA GLU A 62 -1.91 6.48 1.65
C GLU A 62 -1.98 6.05 0.20
N LEU A 63 -2.90 6.62 -0.56
CA LEU A 63 -3.04 6.28 -1.97
C LEU A 63 -2.00 7.06 -2.78
N VAL A 64 -1.19 6.36 -3.55
CA VAL A 64 -0.19 6.99 -4.41
C VAL A 64 -0.76 7.04 -5.82
N PRO A 65 -0.94 8.22 -6.40
CA PRO A 65 -1.53 8.33 -7.73
C PRO A 65 -0.68 7.64 -8.79
N ALA A 66 -1.33 7.10 -9.81
CA ALA A 66 -0.62 6.47 -10.92
C ALA A 66 -0.17 7.54 -11.89
N ARG A 67 1.14 7.66 -12.07
CA ARG A 67 1.70 8.61 -13.04
C ARG A 67 2.53 7.83 -14.03
N VAL A 68 2.39 8.19 -15.30
CA VAL A 68 3.07 7.49 -16.37
C VAL A 68 3.75 8.49 -17.30
N THR A 69 4.74 8.04 -18.02
CA THR A 69 5.49 8.85 -18.96
C THR A 69 5.54 8.14 -20.31
N CYS A 70 5.28 8.86 -21.37
CA CYS A 70 5.43 8.32 -22.72
C CYS A 70 6.89 8.42 -23.13
N THR A 71 7.53 7.30 -23.48
CA THR A 71 8.93 7.33 -23.85
C THR A 71 9.13 7.91 -25.25
N SER A 72 8.06 7.99 -26.04
CA SER A 72 8.19 8.54 -27.38
C SER A 72 8.16 10.06 -27.39
N CYS A 73 7.22 10.68 -26.68
CA CYS A 73 7.09 12.13 -26.71
C CYS A 73 7.35 12.79 -25.37
N GLU A 74 7.73 12.00 -24.37
CA GLU A 74 8.10 12.49 -23.05
C GLU A 74 6.96 13.18 -22.30
N ARG A 75 5.71 12.92 -22.69
CA ARG A 75 4.57 13.48 -21.99
C ARG A 75 4.35 12.69 -20.70
N GLU A 76 4.00 13.38 -19.62
CA GLU A 76 3.74 12.75 -18.36
C GLU A 76 2.33 13.10 -17.92
N TRP A 77 1.57 12.15 -17.42
CA TRP A 77 0.21 12.44 -16.96
C TRP A 77 -0.18 11.46 -15.86
N GLU A 78 -1.28 11.77 -15.16
CA GLU A 78 -1.81 10.91 -14.12
C GLU A 78 -2.88 10.02 -14.73
N LEU A 79 -2.86 8.73 -14.41
CA LEU A 79 -3.84 7.80 -14.96
C LEU A 79 -5.04 7.69 -14.04
N ASP A 80 -6.24 7.78 -14.62
CA ASP A 80 -7.45 7.53 -13.87
C ASP A 80 -7.85 6.06 -14.04
N LEU A 81 -7.57 5.50 -15.19
CA LEU A 81 -7.85 4.09 -15.47
C LEU A 81 -6.58 3.46 -15.99
N PRO A 82 -6.42 2.14 -15.86
CA PRO A 82 -5.17 1.51 -16.31
C PRO A 82 -5.10 1.38 -17.83
N ILE A 83 -5.18 2.49 -18.52
CA ILE A 83 -5.07 2.53 -19.98
C ILE A 83 -3.72 3.13 -20.31
N PHE A 84 -2.84 2.31 -20.84
CA PHE A 84 -1.46 2.72 -21.09
C PHE A 84 -1.27 3.16 -22.54
N ARG A 85 -1.92 4.24 -22.93
CA ARG A 85 -1.75 4.79 -24.26
C ARG A 85 -1.62 6.29 -24.14
N CYS A 86 -0.60 6.84 -24.79
CA CYS A 86 -0.37 8.27 -24.74
C CYS A 86 -1.41 9.01 -25.58
N ALA A 87 -2.12 9.94 -24.95
CA ALA A 87 -3.12 10.71 -25.66
C ALA A 87 -2.47 11.66 -26.67
N GLY A 88 -1.21 12.02 -26.45
CA GLY A 88 -0.53 12.95 -27.33
C GLY A 88 -0.08 12.32 -28.64
N CYS A 89 0.52 11.13 -28.60
CA CYS A 89 1.02 10.50 -29.79
C CYS A 89 0.32 9.19 -30.15
N GLY A 90 -0.61 8.74 -29.29
CA GLY A 90 -1.36 7.54 -29.58
C GLY A 90 -0.59 6.23 -29.51
N GLU A 91 0.67 6.27 -29.07
CA GLU A 91 1.48 5.05 -29.04
C GLU A 91 1.15 4.24 -27.80
N ALA A 92 0.83 2.97 -28.01
CA ALA A 92 0.64 2.05 -26.89
C ALA A 92 1.95 1.30 -26.71
N GLY A 93 2.27 0.92 -25.51
CA GLY A 93 3.48 0.18 -25.26
C GLY A 93 4.72 1.03 -25.09
N LYS A 94 4.58 2.33 -25.24
CA LYS A 94 5.70 3.24 -25.04
C LYS A 94 5.55 3.98 -23.73
N VAL A 95 4.63 3.54 -22.87
CA VAL A 95 4.33 4.24 -21.64
C VAL A 95 5.00 3.51 -20.49
N GLU A 96 5.71 4.25 -19.65
CA GLU A 96 6.37 3.70 -18.48
C GLU A 96 5.72 4.24 -17.22
N VAL A 97 5.60 3.40 -16.21
CA VAL A 97 4.99 3.79 -14.94
C VAL A 97 6.02 4.51 -14.09
N ALA A 98 5.75 5.77 -13.77
CA ALA A 98 6.61 6.54 -12.89
C ALA A 98 6.22 6.34 -11.42
N SER A 99 4.92 6.19 -11.13
CA SER A 99 4.46 5.95 -9.77
C SER A 99 3.10 5.29 -9.83
N GLY A 100 2.60 4.84 -8.68
CA GLY A 100 1.28 4.24 -8.61
C GLY A 100 1.29 2.73 -8.53
N ASN A 101 2.47 2.12 -8.53
CA ASN A 101 2.57 0.66 -8.44
C ASN A 101 3.13 0.23 -7.09
N GLU A 102 3.20 1.13 -6.13
CA GLU A 102 3.76 0.85 -4.82
C GLU A 102 2.81 0.01 -3.98
N PHE A 103 3.36 -0.83 -3.15
CA PHE A 103 2.61 -1.49 -2.10
C PHE A 103 3.62 -1.81 -1.03
N GLU A 104 3.75 -0.93 -0.03
CA GLU A 104 4.79 -1.09 0.96
C GLU A 104 4.37 -0.55 2.31
N VAL A 105 4.94 -1.12 3.35
CA VAL A 105 4.78 -0.61 4.70
C VAL A 105 5.80 0.52 4.83
N GLU A 106 5.32 1.74 4.95
CA GLU A 106 6.20 2.89 5.04
C GLU A 106 6.80 2.99 6.43
N SER A 107 5.97 2.80 7.43
CA SER A 107 6.43 2.87 8.83
C SER A 107 5.39 2.22 9.72
N ILE A 108 5.76 1.97 10.97
CA ILE A 108 4.82 1.49 11.97
C ILE A 108 4.95 2.38 13.20
N GLU A 109 3.87 2.49 13.95
CA GLU A 109 3.88 3.21 15.21
C GLU A 109 3.54 2.20 16.30
N LEU A 110 4.41 2.07 17.26
CA LEU A 110 4.21 1.12 18.35
C LEU A 110 3.25 1.71 19.36
N GLU A 111 2.55 0.82 20.07
CA GLU A 111 1.63 1.29 21.08
C GLU A 111 2.37 1.82 22.24
N GLU A 112 1.96 3.02 22.70
CA GLU A 112 2.63 3.60 23.80
C GLU A 112 2.05 3.20 25.09
N ALA A 113 0.92 2.55 25.06
CA ALA A 113 0.30 2.14 26.28
C ALA A 113 1.19 1.29 27.12
N CYS A 114 1.99 0.48 26.46
CA CYS A 114 2.86 -0.38 27.21
C CYS A 114 3.90 0.43 27.90
N THR A 115 4.18 1.63 27.43
CA THR A 115 5.15 2.39 28.10
C THR A 115 4.49 3.18 29.16
N ALA A 116 3.28 3.53 29.02
CA ALA A 116 2.66 4.39 29.94
C ALA A 116 2.43 3.72 31.21
N GLN A 117 2.51 2.49 31.22
CA GLN A 117 2.23 1.84 32.34
C GLN A 117 3.30 1.77 33.18
N ARG A 118 4.24 2.29 32.95
CA ARG A 118 5.30 2.17 33.75
C ARG A 118 5.23 2.73 34.94
#